data_115f041aa0761f79dd7d74e5230761c3
#
_entry.id   115f041aa0761f79dd7d74e5230761c3
#
_cell.length_a   1.000
_cell.length_b   1.000
_cell.length_c   1.000
_cell.angle_alpha   90.00
_cell.angle_beta   90.00
_cell.angle_gamma   90.00
#
_symmetry.space_group_name_H-M   'P 1'
#
loop_
_entity.id
_entity.type
_entity.pdbx_description
1 polymer ?
#
loop_
_entity_poly.entity_id
_entity_poly.type
_entity_poly.pdbx_seq_one_letter_code
_entity_poly.pdbx_strand_id
1 'polypeptide(L)'
;MNANEIIEAIRTAEKKTPVKAYIKSKTPLSFEGCHVFTGADMIVMGDWKDIEPVLEAHSEEIEDVVVESDRRNSALPLLDTKGIPARIEPGAIIRDRVEIGEGAVIMMGAIVNIGAVIGEGTMIDMGAVLGGRAIVGKHSHVGAGAVLAGVVEPPSAKPVTVGDNVLIGANAVLIEGTSVGDGAVVAAGAVVTQDVPANAVVAGVPARVIKMKDEKTEGKTALVDALREL
;
A
#
# COMPACT_ATOMS: atom_id res chain seq x y z
N MET A 1 9.77 10.06 1.98
CA MET A 1 11.09 9.37 1.97
C MET A 1 11.76 9.49 0.61
N ASN A 2 13.08 9.62 0.57
CA ASN A 2 13.84 9.51 -0.69
C ASN A 2 14.19 8.05 -1.03
N ALA A 3 14.64 7.80 -2.27
CA ALA A 3 14.92 6.44 -2.72
C ALA A 3 16.08 5.78 -1.96
N ASN A 4 17.12 6.54 -1.61
CA ASN A 4 18.25 6.00 -0.85
C ASN A 4 17.83 5.55 0.55
N GLU A 5 16.95 6.30 1.22
CA GLU A 5 16.38 5.91 2.52
C GLU A 5 15.57 4.61 2.42
N ILE A 6 14.83 4.42 1.34
CA ILE A 6 14.08 3.17 1.10
C ILE A 6 15.00 2.00 0.84
N ILE A 7 15.99 2.17 -0.04
CA ILE A 7 16.99 1.14 -0.34
C ILE A 7 17.71 0.72 0.93
N GLU A 8 18.17 1.69 1.72
CA GLU A 8 18.88 1.41 2.97
C GLU A 8 17.97 0.69 3.99
N ALA A 9 16.74 1.13 4.12
CA ALA A 9 15.77 0.46 5.00
C ALA A 9 15.54 -1.01 4.62
N ILE A 10 15.43 -1.30 3.33
CA ILE A 10 15.25 -2.69 2.85
C ILE A 10 16.55 -3.49 3.03
N ARG A 11 17.69 -2.88 2.77
CA ARG A 11 19.01 -3.52 2.87
C ARG A 11 19.34 -3.93 4.31
N THR A 12 19.07 -3.03 5.25
CA THR A 12 19.41 -3.21 6.67
C THR A 12 18.35 -3.94 7.47
N ALA A 13 17.12 -4.02 6.96
CA ALA A 13 16.05 -4.74 7.65
C ALA A 13 16.40 -6.21 7.84
N GLU A 14 16.18 -6.72 9.05
CA GLU A 14 16.20 -8.14 9.31
C GLU A 14 15.08 -8.82 8.53
N LYS A 15 15.43 -9.83 7.75
CA LYS A 15 14.43 -10.57 6.96
C LYS A 15 13.74 -11.57 7.88
N LYS A 16 12.42 -11.45 8.03
CA LYS A 16 11.63 -12.26 8.95
C LYS A 16 10.60 -13.11 8.22
N THR A 17 10.37 -14.29 8.77
CA THR A 17 9.26 -15.18 8.41
C THR A 17 8.35 -15.31 9.63
N PRO A 18 7.49 -14.32 9.91
CA PRO A 18 6.59 -14.37 11.04
C PRO A 18 5.61 -15.53 10.88
N VAL A 19 5.44 -16.28 11.96
CA VAL A 19 4.48 -17.36 12.03
C VAL A 19 3.64 -17.26 13.28
N LYS A 20 2.49 -17.92 13.25
CA LYS A 20 1.67 -18.21 14.42
C LYS A 20 1.49 -19.73 14.50
N ALA A 21 1.98 -20.33 15.56
CA ALA A 21 1.89 -21.74 15.82
C ALA A 21 0.86 -22.02 16.92
N TYR A 22 -0.06 -22.92 16.65
CA TYR A 22 -0.98 -23.50 17.62
C TYR A 22 -0.42 -24.87 17.98
N ILE A 23 -0.09 -25.08 19.27
CA ILE A 23 0.67 -26.23 19.71
C ILE A 23 -0.08 -26.93 20.84
N LYS A 24 -0.34 -28.21 20.65
CA LYS A 24 -0.79 -29.11 21.69
C LYS A 24 0.40 -29.98 22.13
N SER A 25 0.81 -29.86 23.38
CA SER A 25 1.99 -30.55 23.91
C SER A 25 1.70 -31.22 25.25
N LYS A 26 2.34 -32.36 25.49
CA LYS A 26 2.30 -33.11 26.77
C LYS A 26 2.95 -32.34 27.91
N THR A 27 3.94 -31.50 27.59
CA THR A 27 4.71 -30.68 28.53
C THR A 27 4.77 -29.23 28.05
N PRO A 28 4.90 -28.25 28.97
CA PRO A 28 5.12 -26.87 28.61
C PRO A 28 6.43 -26.71 27.81
N LEU A 29 6.38 -26.04 26.67
CA LEU A 29 7.55 -25.70 25.87
C LEU A 29 7.93 -24.23 26.08
N SER A 30 9.20 -23.90 25.92
CA SER A 30 9.71 -22.54 26.02
C SER A 30 10.22 -22.04 24.68
N PHE A 31 9.79 -20.83 24.28
CA PHE A 31 10.17 -20.18 23.03
C PHE A 31 10.79 -18.82 23.35
N GLU A 32 12.11 -18.75 23.29
CA GLU A 32 12.83 -17.50 23.54
C GLU A 32 12.55 -16.50 22.42
N GLY A 33 12.38 -15.23 22.76
CA GLY A 33 12.13 -14.15 21.78
C GLY A 33 10.74 -14.15 21.15
N CYS A 34 9.85 -15.07 21.51
CA CYS A 34 8.49 -15.19 20.97
C CYS A 34 7.43 -14.67 21.95
N HIS A 35 6.27 -14.30 21.41
CA HIS A 35 5.08 -14.09 22.23
C HIS A 35 4.38 -15.41 22.45
N VAL A 36 4.25 -15.83 23.71
CA VAL A 36 3.66 -17.12 24.07
C VAL A 36 2.42 -16.91 24.95
N PHE A 37 1.30 -17.46 24.51
CA PHE A 37 0.09 -17.59 25.30
C PHE A 37 -0.04 -19.04 25.74
N THR A 38 -0.03 -19.28 27.05
CA THR A 38 -0.07 -20.62 27.66
C THR A 38 -1.43 -20.89 28.26
N GLY A 39 -1.86 -22.16 28.18
CA GLY A 39 -3.11 -22.67 28.73
C GLY A 39 -3.10 -24.20 28.68
N ALA A 40 -4.26 -24.81 28.37
CA ALA A 40 -4.31 -26.23 28.02
C ALA A 40 -3.54 -26.51 26.73
N ASP A 41 -3.59 -25.54 25.82
CA ASP A 41 -2.81 -25.50 24.58
C ASP A 41 -2.04 -24.17 24.48
N MET A 42 -1.01 -24.09 23.64
CA MET A 42 -0.19 -22.90 23.49
C MET A 42 -0.44 -22.22 22.13
N ILE A 43 -0.39 -20.88 22.13
CA ILE A 43 -0.28 -20.08 20.91
C ILE A 43 1.05 -19.35 20.97
N VAL A 44 1.90 -19.55 19.95
CA VAL A 44 3.22 -18.94 19.84
C VAL A 44 3.29 -18.06 18.60
N MET A 45 3.70 -16.81 18.77
CA MET A 45 3.90 -15.86 17.67
C MET A 45 5.35 -15.38 17.67
N GLY A 46 6.05 -15.58 16.56
CA GLY A 46 7.46 -15.20 16.44
C GLY A 46 8.02 -15.40 15.03
N ASP A 47 9.31 -15.28 14.89
CA ASP A 47 9.99 -15.62 13.65
C ASP A 47 10.14 -17.15 13.55
N TRP A 48 9.96 -17.69 12.36
CA TRP A 48 10.08 -19.12 12.10
C TRP A 48 11.43 -19.70 12.53
N LYS A 49 12.51 -18.94 12.30
CA LYS A 49 13.87 -19.35 12.74
C LYS A 49 14.00 -19.61 14.23
N ASP A 50 13.15 -18.96 15.06
CA ASP A 50 13.18 -19.09 16.52
C ASP A 50 12.18 -20.18 17.00
N ILE A 51 11.19 -20.51 16.19
CA ILE A 51 10.13 -21.49 16.53
C ILE A 51 10.49 -22.89 16.01
N GLU A 52 10.92 -23.02 14.74
CA GLU A 52 11.23 -24.31 14.11
C GLU A 52 12.16 -25.20 14.95
N PRO A 53 13.30 -24.70 15.46
CA PRO A 53 14.23 -25.54 16.23
C PRO A 53 13.60 -26.11 17.52
N VAL A 54 12.70 -25.37 18.15
CA VAL A 54 12.00 -25.84 19.36
C VAL A 54 11.01 -26.93 19.02
N LEU A 55 10.25 -26.77 17.93
CA LEU A 55 9.32 -27.80 17.47
C LEU A 55 10.04 -29.09 17.10
N GLU A 56 11.19 -29.00 16.43
CA GLU A 56 12.00 -30.17 16.09
C GLU A 56 12.58 -30.85 17.32
N ALA A 57 13.15 -30.09 18.27
CA ALA A 57 13.76 -30.60 19.47
C ALA A 57 12.77 -31.33 20.41
N HIS A 58 11.49 -30.92 20.37
CA HIS A 58 10.44 -31.44 21.23
C HIS A 58 9.35 -32.22 20.47
N SER A 59 9.69 -32.77 19.31
CA SER A 59 8.73 -33.46 18.45
C SER A 59 8.02 -34.65 19.12
N GLU A 60 8.62 -35.29 20.10
CA GLU A 60 8.02 -36.41 20.85
C GLU A 60 7.02 -35.94 21.93
N GLU A 61 7.19 -34.72 22.42
CA GLU A 61 6.28 -34.08 23.39
C GLU A 61 5.07 -33.42 22.70
N ILE A 62 5.20 -33.04 21.44
CA ILE A 62 4.13 -32.38 20.66
C ILE A 62 3.13 -33.43 20.18
N GLU A 63 1.87 -33.25 20.59
CA GLU A 63 0.76 -34.09 20.12
C GLU A 63 0.17 -33.62 18.80
N ASP A 64 0.12 -32.30 18.60
CA ASP A 64 -0.37 -31.67 17.37
C ASP A 64 0.21 -30.26 17.20
N VAL A 65 0.41 -29.83 15.97
CA VAL A 65 0.88 -28.47 15.66
C VAL A 65 0.32 -27.99 14.33
N VAL A 66 -0.22 -26.78 14.33
CA VAL A 66 -0.64 -26.06 13.12
C VAL A 66 0.13 -24.75 13.05
N VAL A 67 0.79 -24.48 11.94
CA VAL A 67 1.58 -23.26 11.71
C VAL A 67 0.97 -22.45 10.59
N GLU A 68 0.63 -21.21 10.86
CA GLU A 68 0.17 -20.22 9.88
C GLU A 68 1.31 -19.27 9.52
N SER A 69 1.50 -19.00 8.23
CA SER A 69 2.44 -18.00 7.74
C SER A 69 1.86 -17.32 6.50
N ASP A 70 2.04 -16.00 6.39
CA ASP A 70 1.57 -15.20 5.25
C ASP A 70 2.72 -14.61 4.42
N ARG A 71 3.98 -14.80 4.87
CA ARG A 71 5.17 -14.24 4.20
C ARG A 71 6.43 -15.04 4.55
N ARG A 72 7.45 -14.86 3.72
CA ARG A 72 8.79 -15.45 3.96
C ARG A 72 9.87 -14.42 3.67
N ASN A 73 10.86 -14.32 4.56
CA ASN A 73 12.02 -13.42 4.43
C ASN A 73 11.61 -11.97 4.10
N SER A 74 10.51 -11.52 4.69
CA SER A 74 10.00 -10.16 4.45
C SER A 74 10.88 -9.13 5.14
N ALA A 75 11.28 -8.09 4.38
CA ALA A 75 12.15 -7.04 4.87
C ALA A 75 11.42 -5.98 5.67
N LEU A 76 10.17 -5.69 5.30
CA LEU A 76 9.40 -4.59 5.86
C LEU A 76 8.00 -5.06 6.23
N PRO A 77 7.48 -4.65 7.40
CA PRO A 77 6.12 -4.96 7.79
C PRO A 77 5.09 -4.19 6.95
N LEU A 78 3.82 -4.48 7.18
CA LEU A 78 2.72 -3.60 6.78
C LEU A 78 2.60 -2.44 7.77
N LEU A 79 1.97 -1.36 7.31
CA LEU A 79 1.68 -0.19 8.11
C LEU A 79 0.72 -0.55 9.25
N ASP A 80 1.00 -0.08 10.46
CA ASP A 80 0.03 -0.15 11.55
C ASP A 80 -1.05 0.92 11.33
N THR A 81 -2.24 0.46 10.92
CA THR A 81 -3.33 1.34 10.51
C THR A 81 -4.26 1.77 11.65
N LYS A 82 -4.10 1.23 12.87
CA LYS A 82 -5.02 1.45 13.99
C LYS A 82 -5.17 2.91 14.44
N GLY A 83 -4.13 3.72 14.25
CA GLY A 83 -4.12 5.13 14.67
C GLY A 83 -4.21 6.13 13.51
N ILE A 84 -4.51 5.69 12.29
CA ILE A 84 -4.55 6.56 11.11
C ILE A 84 -5.96 7.15 10.96
N PRO A 85 -6.10 8.49 10.85
CA PRO A 85 -7.39 9.15 10.72
C PRO A 85 -7.93 9.04 9.27
N ALA A 86 -8.07 7.81 8.77
CA ALA A 86 -8.50 7.51 7.42
C ALA A 86 -9.36 6.24 7.41
N ARG A 87 -10.23 6.09 6.42
CA ARG A 87 -10.97 4.86 6.20
C ARG A 87 -10.14 3.89 5.35
N ILE A 88 -9.86 2.74 5.88
CA ILE A 88 -9.06 1.69 5.22
C ILE A 88 -9.88 0.42 5.17
N GLU A 89 -10.28 0.04 3.98
CA GLU A 89 -11.16 -1.11 3.75
C GLU A 89 -10.39 -2.44 3.80
N PRO A 90 -11.08 -3.56 4.09
CA PRO A 90 -10.47 -4.87 4.17
C PRO A 90 -9.72 -5.26 2.89
N GLY A 91 -8.56 -5.89 3.03
CA GLY A 91 -7.75 -6.36 1.90
C GLY A 91 -6.88 -5.29 1.24
N ALA A 92 -6.88 -4.05 1.73
CA ALA A 92 -5.87 -3.07 1.35
C ALA A 92 -4.49 -3.50 1.89
N ILE A 93 -3.47 -3.50 1.04
CA ILE A 93 -2.09 -3.87 1.39
C ILE A 93 -1.23 -2.61 1.38
N ILE A 94 -0.90 -2.12 2.56
CA ILE A 94 -0.17 -0.87 2.74
C ILE A 94 1.16 -1.18 3.45
N ARG A 95 2.28 -0.87 2.83
CA ARG A 95 3.59 -1.08 3.44
C ARG A 95 3.90 -0.01 4.47
N ASP A 96 4.76 -0.37 5.42
CA ASP A 96 5.29 0.58 6.40
C ASP A 96 5.86 1.84 5.73
N ARG A 97 5.86 2.96 6.45
CA ARG A 97 6.33 4.28 6.00
C ARG A 97 5.57 4.87 4.81
N VAL A 98 4.32 4.48 4.63
CA VAL A 98 3.34 5.20 3.80
C VAL A 98 2.72 6.31 4.64
N GLU A 99 2.57 7.49 4.05
CA GLU A 99 1.91 8.63 4.68
C GLU A 99 0.49 8.75 4.14
N ILE A 100 -0.51 8.80 5.04
CA ILE A 100 -1.93 8.88 4.69
C ILE A 100 -2.53 10.08 5.42
N GLY A 101 -3.07 11.02 4.66
CA GLY A 101 -3.72 12.21 5.16
C GLY A 101 -5.09 11.94 5.80
N GLU A 102 -5.53 12.88 6.63
CA GLU A 102 -6.82 12.83 7.30
C GLU A 102 -7.99 12.70 6.31
N GLY A 103 -8.99 11.91 6.65
CA GLY A 103 -10.17 11.69 5.80
C GLY A 103 -9.90 10.98 4.48
N ALA A 104 -8.68 10.47 4.25
CA ALA A 104 -8.41 9.66 3.06
C ALA A 104 -9.18 8.34 3.10
N VAL A 105 -9.47 7.79 1.94
CA VAL A 105 -10.17 6.51 1.79
C VAL A 105 -9.33 5.55 0.96
N ILE A 106 -8.98 4.42 1.53
CA ILE A 106 -8.24 3.35 0.84
C ILE A 106 -9.19 2.16 0.69
N MET A 107 -9.58 1.88 -0.55
CA MET A 107 -10.56 0.84 -0.86
C MET A 107 -9.93 -0.55 -0.89
N MET A 108 -10.80 -1.58 -0.93
CA MET A 108 -10.39 -2.98 -0.90
C MET A 108 -9.44 -3.34 -2.03
N GLY A 109 -8.40 -4.10 -1.69
CA GLY A 109 -7.42 -4.59 -2.65
C GLY A 109 -6.46 -3.52 -3.19
N ALA A 110 -6.52 -2.28 -2.72
CA ALA A 110 -5.52 -1.27 -3.05
C ALA A 110 -4.14 -1.69 -2.52
N ILE A 111 -3.10 -1.48 -3.32
CA ILE A 111 -1.71 -1.82 -2.97
C ILE A 111 -0.89 -0.54 -2.92
N VAL A 112 -0.35 -0.21 -1.75
CA VAL A 112 0.43 1.00 -1.53
C VAL A 112 1.83 0.66 -1.04
N ASN A 113 2.82 0.98 -1.85
CA ASN A 113 4.20 0.64 -1.55
C ASN A 113 4.89 1.73 -0.71
N ILE A 114 6.01 1.36 -0.09
CA ILE A 114 6.81 2.19 0.81
C ILE A 114 7.11 3.59 0.23
N GLY A 115 7.02 4.59 1.09
CA GLY A 115 7.33 5.99 0.76
C GLY A 115 6.27 6.68 -0.10
N ALA A 116 5.15 6.02 -0.42
CA ALA A 116 4.02 6.68 -1.04
C ALA A 116 3.36 7.68 -0.07
N VAL A 117 2.81 8.75 -0.64
CA VAL A 117 2.11 9.80 0.11
C VAL A 117 0.73 10.00 -0.48
N ILE A 118 -0.29 9.95 0.36
CA ILE A 118 -1.70 10.14 0.01
C ILE A 118 -2.22 11.35 0.78
N GLY A 119 -2.66 12.36 0.05
CA GLY A 119 -3.16 13.61 0.63
C GLY A 119 -4.51 13.46 1.32
N GLU A 120 -4.83 14.46 2.11
CA GLU A 120 -6.10 14.63 2.84
C GLU A 120 -7.30 14.46 1.90
N GLY A 121 -8.34 13.76 2.35
CA GLY A 121 -9.60 13.55 1.61
C GLY A 121 -9.46 12.81 0.27
N THR A 122 -8.28 12.24 -0.03
CA THR A 122 -8.03 11.53 -1.28
C THR A 122 -8.53 10.09 -1.20
N MET A 123 -9.16 9.63 -2.29
CA MET A 123 -9.60 8.24 -2.43
C MET A 123 -8.66 7.45 -3.35
N ILE A 124 -8.20 6.31 -2.85
CA ILE A 124 -7.50 5.27 -3.63
C ILE A 124 -8.49 4.12 -3.79
N ASP A 125 -9.00 3.96 -4.99
CA ASP A 125 -10.11 3.05 -5.26
C ASP A 125 -9.66 1.59 -5.39
N MET A 126 -10.61 0.67 -5.56
CA MET A 126 -10.41 -0.79 -5.51
C MET A 126 -9.29 -1.27 -6.44
N GLY A 127 -8.35 -2.01 -5.89
CA GLY A 127 -7.27 -2.62 -6.67
C GLY A 127 -6.28 -1.64 -7.30
N ALA A 128 -6.35 -0.35 -6.98
CA ALA A 128 -5.36 0.61 -7.46
C ALA A 128 -3.98 0.34 -6.86
N VAL A 129 -2.92 0.60 -7.63
CA VAL A 129 -1.54 0.35 -7.23
C VAL A 129 -0.75 1.65 -7.18
N LEU A 130 -0.27 2.02 -6.02
CA LEU A 130 0.69 3.10 -5.81
C LEU A 130 2.08 2.50 -5.60
N GLY A 131 2.93 2.65 -6.59
CA GLY A 131 4.32 2.22 -6.53
C GLY A 131 5.13 3.00 -5.50
N GLY A 132 6.34 2.57 -5.23
CA GLY A 132 7.21 3.21 -4.25
C GLY A 132 7.39 4.69 -4.53
N ARG A 133 7.22 5.54 -3.52
CA ARG A 133 7.35 7.00 -3.58
C ARG A 133 6.27 7.74 -4.39
N ALA A 134 5.26 7.08 -4.93
CA ALA A 134 4.16 7.77 -5.62
C ALA A 134 3.49 8.79 -4.69
N ILE A 135 3.21 9.97 -5.21
CA ILE A 135 2.60 11.07 -4.44
C ILE A 135 1.26 11.42 -5.05
N VAL A 136 0.23 11.45 -4.23
CA VAL A 136 -1.12 11.92 -4.60
C VAL A 136 -1.50 13.05 -3.66
N GLY A 137 -1.84 14.19 -4.24
CA GLY A 137 -2.29 15.38 -3.52
C GLY A 137 -3.64 15.20 -2.83
N LYS A 138 -4.19 16.29 -2.37
CA LYS A 138 -5.44 16.33 -1.59
C LYS A 138 -6.66 16.24 -2.49
N HIS A 139 -7.77 15.74 -1.91
CA HIS A 139 -9.07 15.72 -2.56
C HIS A 139 -9.03 15.17 -4.00
N SER A 140 -8.16 14.18 -4.22
CA SER A 140 -8.01 13.51 -5.51
C SER A 140 -8.68 12.13 -5.48
N HIS A 141 -8.91 11.56 -6.65
CA HIS A 141 -9.47 10.23 -6.79
C HIS A 141 -8.61 9.42 -7.76
N VAL A 142 -8.02 8.36 -7.26
CA VAL A 142 -7.30 7.37 -8.07
C VAL A 142 -8.25 6.20 -8.32
N GLY A 143 -8.77 6.10 -9.54
CA GLY A 143 -9.81 5.15 -9.92
C GLY A 143 -9.38 3.69 -9.84
N ALA A 144 -10.37 2.81 -9.81
CA ALA A 144 -10.18 1.37 -9.64
C ALA A 144 -9.17 0.78 -10.65
N GLY A 145 -8.25 -0.03 -10.16
CA GLY A 145 -7.22 -0.68 -10.98
C GLY A 145 -6.19 0.26 -11.62
N ALA A 146 -6.22 1.56 -11.31
CA ALA A 146 -5.21 2.48 -11.83
C ALA A 146 -3.83 2.19 -11.23
N VAL A 147 -2.77 2.43 -12.01
CA VAL A 147 -1.39 2.19 -11.61
C VAL A 147 -0.59 3.48 -11.68
N LEU A 148 -0.08 3.91 -10.54
CA LEU A 148 0.95 4.94 -10.44
C LEU A 148 2.29 4.24 -10.28
N ALA A 149 3.11 4.24 -11.34
CA ALA A 149 4.36 3.52 -11.34
C ALA A 149 5.30 3.99 -10.22
N GLY A 150 5.89 3.04 -9.53
CA GLY A 150 6.88 3.34 -8.50
C GLY A 150 8.26 3.47 -9.09
N VAL A 151 9.09 4.26 -8.43
CA VAL A 151 10.50 4.31 -8.77
C VAL A 151 11.36 4.36 -7.51
N VAL A 152 12.21 3.35 -7.39
CA VAL A 152 13.25 3.27 -6.35
C VAL A 152 14.61 3.17 -7.04
N GLU A 153 14.67 2.55 -8.19
CA GLU A 153 15.86 2.39 -9.02
C GLU A 153 15.66 3.03 -10.41
N PRO A 154 16.54 3.94 -10.84
CA PRO A 154 17.66 4.50 -10.07
C PRO A 154 17.19 5.52 -9.03
N PRO A 155 17.96 5.75 -7.94
CA PRO A 155 17.58 6.67 -6.85
C PRO A 155 17.35 8.12 -7.32
N SER A 156 17.93 8.51 -8.44
CA SER A 156 17.79 9.82 -9.06
C SER A 156 16.47 10.01 -9.83
N ALA A 157 15.75 8.92 -10.11
CA ALA A 157 14.49 9.01 -10.87
C ALA A 157 13.40 9.70 -10.06
N LYS A 158 12.59 10.49 -10.75
CA LYS A 158 11.46 11.21 -10.13
C LYS A 158 10.29 10.25 -9.92
N PRO A 159 9.60 10.31 -8.77
CA PRO A 159 8.36 9.58 -8.58
C PRO A 159 7.23 10.15 -9.44
N VAL A 160 6.19 9.35 -9.64
CA VAL A 160 4.90 9.87 -10.14
C VAL A 160 4.34 10.82 -9.11
N THR A 161 3.87 11.98 -9.59
CA THR A 161 3.20 12.96 -8.75
C THR A 161 1.83 13.32 -9.34
N VAL A 162 0.82 13.29 -8.51
CA VAL A 162 -0.55 13.71 -8.83
C VAL A 162 -0.88 14.88 -7.90
N GLY A 163 -1.33 15.99 -8.47
CA GLY A 163 -1.70 17.18 -7.73
C GLY A 163 -3.02 17.05 -6.97
N ASP A 164 -3.54 18.20 -6.55
CA ASP A 164 -4.79 18.29 -5.81
C ASP A 164 -6.01 18.29 -6.75
N ASN A 165 -7.16 17.78 -6.28
CA ASN A 165 -8.43 17.77 -7.02
C ASN A 165 -8.35 17.07 -8.39
N VAL A 166 -7.50 16.07 -8.51
CA VAL A 166 -7.28 15.29 -9.75
C VAL A 166 -8.17 14.05 -9.77
N LEU A 167 -8.73 13.75 -10.94
CA LEU A 167 -9.38 12.48 -11.20
C LEU A 167 -8.52 11.60 -12.12
N ILE A 168 -8.06 10.48 -11.62
CA ILE A 168 -7.45 9.41 -12.41
C ILE A 168 -8.51 8.35 -12.67
N GLY A 169 -8.86 8.15 -13.94
CA GLY A 169 -9.85 7.17 -14.37
C GLY A 169 -9.42 5.73 -14.13
N ALA A 170 -10.37 4.83 -14.04
CA ALA A 170 -10.12 3.41 -13.81
C ALA A 170 -9.14 2.81 -14.84
N ASN A 171 -8.25 1.93 -14.39
CA ASN A 171 -7.22 1.26 -15.21
C ASN A 171 -6.27 2.21 -15.98
N ALA A 172 -6.18 3.48 -15.59
CA ALA A 172 -5.17 4.37 -16.14
C ALA A 172 -3.78 4.00 -15.59
N VAL A 173 -2.75 4.20 -16.40
CA VAL A 173 -1.35 3.95 -16.02
C VAL A 173 -0.56 5.25 -16.16
N LEU A 174 0.09 5.65 -15.07
CA LEU A 174 1.04 6.77 -15.06
C LEU A 174 2.44 6.19 -14.92
N ILE A 175 3.32 6.42 -15.90
CA ILE A 175 4.69 5.93 -15.82
C ILE A 175 5.53 6.79 -14.88
N GLU A 176 6.65 6.25 -14.42
CA GLU A 176 7.59 6.97 -13.55
C GLU A 176 8.04 8.31 -14.16
N GLY A 177 8.25 9.28 -13.29
CA GLY A 177 8.70 10.63 -13.66
C GLY A 177 7.61 11.56 -14.18
N THR A 178 6.38 11.08 -14.38
CA THR A 178 5.27 11.94 -14.84
C THR A 178 4.63 12.72 -13.69
N SER A 179 4.18 13.92 -14.00
CA SER A 179 3.43 14.79 -13.10
C SER A 179 2.05 15.10 -13.67
N VAL A 180 1.01 15.00 -12.87
CA VAL A 180 -0.36 15.41 -13.22
C VAL A 180 -0.70 16.64 -12.41
N GLY A 181 -0.93 17.76 -13.09
CA GLY A 181 -1.25 19.04 -12.45
C GLY A 181 -2.63 19.07 -11.80
N ASP A 182 -2.82 20.03 -10.90
CA ASP A 182 -4.05 20.19 -10.12
C ASP A 182 -5.29 20.28 -11.02
N GLY A 183 -6.37 19.68 -10.55
CA GLY A 183 -7.67 19.69 -11.24
C GLY A 183 -7.71 18.91 -12.55
N ALA A 184 -6.63 18.28 -12.97
CA ALA A 184 -6.59 17.51 -14.22
C ALA A 184 -7.44 16.25 -14.15
N VAL A 185 -7.80 15.74 -15.33
CA VAL A 185 -8.56 14.49 -15.48
C VAL A 185 -7.82 13.57 -16.43
N VAL A 186 -7.48 12.40 -15.96
CA VAL A 186 -6.94 11.31 -16.77
C VAL A 186 -8.08 10.33 -17.06
N ALA A 187 -8.41 10.14 -18.33
CA ALA A 187 -9.48 9.25 -18.73
C ALA A 187 -9.17 7.78 -18.39
N ALA A 188 -10.21 6.99 -18.21
CA ALA A 188 -10.06 5.55 -17.95
C ALA A 188 -9.25 4.86 -19.07
N GLY A 189 -8.36 3.93 -18.66
CA GLY A 189 -7.49 3.17 -19.57
C GLY A 189 -6.40 3.99 -20.27
N ALA A 190 -6.20 5.26 -19.91
CA ALA A 190 -5.14 6.08 -20.51
C ALA A 190 -3.75 5.68 -20.00
N VAL A 191 -2.74 5.78 -20.86
CA VAL A 191 -1.33 5.61 -20.47
C VAL A 191 -0.62 6.94 -20.55
N VAL A 192 -0.36 7.54 -19.41
CA VAL A 192 0.29 8.85 -19.25
C VAL A 192 1.80 8.66 -19.33
N THR A 193 2.41 9.22 -20.37
CA THR A 193 3.85 9.11 -20.65
C THR A 193 4.56 10.47 -20.62
N GLN A 194 3.84 11.54 -20.34
CA GLN A 194 4.34 12.91 -20.27
C GLN A 194 3.55 13.68 -19.20
N ASP A 195 4.12 14.78 -18.71
CA ASP A 195 3.44 15.64 -17.76
C ASP A 195 2.08 16.14 -18.29
N VAL A 196 1.11 16.16 -17.41
CA VAL A 196 -0.26 16.62 -17.69
C VAL A 196 -0.45 18.01 -17.06
N PRO A 197 -0.76 19.03 -17.87
CA PRO A 197 -1.02 20.37 -17.34
C PRO A 197 -2.21 20.40 -16.36
N ALA A 198 -2.19 21.36 -15.45
CA ALA A 198 -3.33 21.61 -14.56
C ALA A 198 -4.62 21.83 -15.37
N ASN A 199 -5.74 21.32 -14.87
CA ASN A 199 -7.06 21.39 -15.50
C ASN A 199 -7.14 20.80 -16.93
N ALA A 200 -6.13 20.05 -17.39
CA ALA A 200 -6.22 19.35 -18.67
C ALA A 200 -6.98 18.03 -18.53
N VAL A 201 -7.68 17.65 -19.59
CA VAL A 201 -8.27 16.33 -19.76
C VAL A 201 -7.43 15.57 -20.77
N VAL A 202 -6.86 14.44 -20.33
CA VAL A 202 -6.03 13.58 -21.20
C VAL A 202 -6.67 12.21 -21.40
N ALA A 203 -6.46 11.62 -22.57
CA ALA A 203 -6.98 10.30 -22.91
C ALA A 203 -6.08 9.59 -23.92
N GLY A 204 -6.20 8.26 -24.01
CA GLY A 204 -5.56 7.41 -25.01
C GLY A 204 -4.25 6.76 -24.57
N VAL A 205 -3.66 5.99 -25.50
CA VAL A 205 -2.40 5.25 -25.34
C VAL A 205 -1.51 5.57 -26.56
N PRO A 206 -0.47 6.40 -26.39
CA PRO A 206 -0.18 7.23 -25.22
C PRO A 206 -1.20 8.35 -25.02
N ALA A 207 -1.39 8.78 -23.76
CA ALA A 207 -2.32 9.84 -23.44
C ALA A 207 -1.95 11.18 -24.09
N ARG A 208 -2.96 11.93 -24.55
CA ARG A 208 -2.82 13.28 -25.11
C ARG A 208 -3.88 14.20 -24.54
N VAL A 209 -3.56 15.48 -24.43
CA VAL A 209 -4.55 16.49 -24.04
C VAL A 209 -5.64 16.54 -25.12
N ILE A 210 -6.88 16.26 -24.73
CA ILE A 210 -8.04 16.30 -25.63
C ILE A 210 -8.83 17.59 -25.46
N LYS A 211 -8.78 18.22 -24.29
CA LYS A 211 -9.38 19.53 -24.00
C LYS A 211 -8.88 20.05 -22.64
N MET A 212 -9.20 21.29 -22.34
CA MET A 212 -9.17 21.80 -20.98
C MET A 212 -10.51 21.50 -20.28
N LYS A 213 -10.48 21.40 -18.96
CA LYS A 213 -11.65 21.16 -18.13
C LYS A 213 -12.66 22.30 -18.32
N ASP A 214 -13.89 21.96 -18.55
CA ASP A 214 -15.03 22.85 -18.71
C ASP A 214 -16.10 22.52 -17.64
N GLU A 215 -17.11 23.38 -17.48
CA GLU A 215 -18.20 23.20 -16.51
C GLU A 215 -18.88 21.83 -16.62
N LYS A 216 -19.03 21.31 -17.84
CA LYS A 216 -19.60 19.98 -18.09
C LYS A 216 -18.69 18.87 -17.54
N THR A 217 -17.40 19.05 -17.67
CA THR A 217 -16.42 18.09 -17.14
C THR A 217 -16.37 18.17 -15.62
N GLU A 218 -16.39 19.37 -15.04
CA GLU A 218 -16.45 19.58 -13.59
C GLU A 218 -17.65 18.87 -12.98
N GLY A 219 -18.83 19.07 -13.51
CA GLY A 219 -20.03 18.39 -13.01
C GLY A 219 -19.99 16.86 -13.12
N LYS A 220 -19.20 16.30 -14.07
CA LYS A 220 -19.04 14.85 -14.24
C LYS A 220 -17.90 14.26 -13.40
N THR A 221 -16.98 15.08 -12.94
CA THR A 221 -15.78 14.67 -12.19
C THR A 221 -15.78 15.20 -10.75
N ALA A 222 -16.87 15.83 -10.33
CA ALA A 222 -17.05 16.30 -8.96
C ALA A 222 -16.96 15.13 -7.98
N LEU A 223 -16.21 15.34 -6.93
CA LEU A 223 -16.11 14.38 -5.82
C LEU A 223 -17.37 14.48 -4.95
N VAL A 224 -17.75 13.38 -4.35
CA VAL A 224 -18.88 13.31 -3.40
C VAL A 224 -18.30 13.14 -2.00
N ASP A 225 -18.34 14.21 -1.21
CA ASP A 225 -17.73 14.25 0.11
C ASP A 225 -18.32 13.21 1.07
N ALA A 226 -19.61 12.93 0.97
CA ALA A 226 -20.27 11.89 1.77
C ALA A 226 -19.64 10.48 1.64
N LEU A 227 -18.88 10.21 0.58
CA LEU A 227 -18.14 8.95 0.44
C LEU A 227 -16.81 8.95 1.22
N ARG A 228 -16.43 10.09 1.80
CA ARG A 228 -15.18 10.32 2.54
C ARG A 228 -15.40 10.56 4.04
N GLU A 229 -16.66 10.60 4.47
CA GLU A 229 -16.98 10.67 5.89
C GLU A 229 -16.50 9.40 6.61
N LEU A 230 -15.87 9.58 7.79
CA LEU A 230 -15.30 8.51 8.63
C LEU A 230 -16.36 7.93 9.58
#